data_e325cdf68fe981247e63217ef63b498c
#
_entry.id   e325cdf68fe981247e63217ef63b498c
#
_cell.length_a   1.000
_cell.length_b   1.000
_cell.length_c   1.000
_cell.angle_alpha   90.00
_cell.angle_beta   90.00
_cell.angle_gamma   90.00
#
_symmetry.space_group_name_H-M   'P 1'
#
loop_
_entity.id
_entity.type
_entity.pdbx_description
1 polymer ?
#
loop_
_entity_poly.entity_id
_entity_poly.type
_entity_poly.pdbx_seq_one_letter_code
_entity_poly.pdbx_strand_id
1 'polypeptide(L)'
;MELWDKAERLWTRVKNWKTVRGWHIWKLKLVDARLYFVSMFVGLLTGLVAVPYHYLLYYLFHLRSGFFASHPAWYWHIPLFLFSWGILVFVMWLVGKMPLIGGGGIPQTRGVINGRITYRHPFIEMVSKFVGGILSFSAGLSLGREGPSVQIGSYVGSLVSRWTHILKGEQKQLLAAGAGAGLAAAFAAPLASSLIVIESIERFDAPKTAITTLLAGVVAGAVASMVFPVNPYHLIEVTEPVFAFFVQMKYFLILAVIVSVCGKFYSSTMNAFRHVYAKVNSPAYVKNVLSVLVAYIISLMQVKSDWR
;
A
#
# COMPACT_ATOMS: atom_id res chain seq x y z
N MET A 1 10.41 -33.30 60.99
CA MET A 1 11.57 -33.11 60.12
C MET A 1 11.17 -33.21 58.64
N GLU A 2 10.47 -34.26 58.25
CA GLU A 2 10.06 -34.48 56.80
C GLU A 2 9.16 -33.38 56.18
N LEU A 3 8.29 -32.78 56.97
CA LEU A 3 7.39 -31.71 56.48
C LEU A 3 8.14 -30.40 56.19
N TRP A 4 9.19 -30.10 56.94
CA TRP A 4 10.05 -28.93 56.69
C TRP A 4 10.88 -29.10 55.41
N ASP A 5 11.47 -30.25 55.22
CA ASP A 5 12.21 -30.57 54.00
C ASP A 5 11.32 -30.57 52.73
N LYS A 6 10.06 -30.93 52.88
CA LYS A 6 9.08 -30.89 51.79
C LYS A 6 8.68 -29.46 51.46
N ALA A 7 8.52 -28.62 52.47
CA ALA A 7 8.20 -27.19 52.34
C ALA A 7 9.37 -26.41 51.68
N GLU A 8 10.62 -26.72 52.07
CA GLU A 8 11.82 -26.10 51.55
C GLU A 8 12.05 -26.49 50.07
N ARG A 9 11.81 -27.73 49.70
CA ARG A 9 11.83 -28.18 48.30
C ARG A 9 10.74 -27.55 47.45
N LEU A 10 9.57 -27.34 48.00
CA LEU A 10 8.50 -26.62 47.28
C LEU A 10 8.84 -25.13 47.14
N TRP A 11 9.40 -24.52 48.15
CA TRP A 11 9.81 -23.12 48.15
C TRP A 11 10.93 -22.83 47.15
N THR A 12 11.93 -23.69 47.08
CA THR A 12 13.01 -23.62 46.08
C THR A 12 12.49 -23.85 44.65
N ARG A 13 11.55 -24.77 44.43
CA ARG A 13 10.87 -24.94 43.11
C ARG A 13 10.08 -23.70 42.71
N VAL A 14 9.31 -23.09 43.62
CA VAL A 14 8.54 -21.87 43.35
C VAL A 14 9.44 -20.68 43.11
N LYS A 15 10.55 -20.55 43.83
CA LYS A 15 11.54 -19.49 43.62
C LYS A 15 12.24 -19.62 42.27
N ASN A 16 12.67 -20.83 41.91
CA ASN A 16 13.25 -21.10 40.59
C ASN A 16 12.24 -20.90 39.46
N TRP A 17 10.96 -21.22 39.67
CA TRP A 17 9.91 -21.03 38.66
C TRP A 17 9.61 -19.54 38.43
N LYS A 18 9.61 -18.71 39.47
CA LYS A 18 9.46 -17.24 39.35
C LYS A 18 10.65 -16.60 38.63
N THR A 19 11.89 -17.03 38.90
CA THR A 19 13.09 -16.50 38.21
C THR A 19 13.15 -16.95 36.78
N VAL A 20 12.91 -18.21 36.49
CA VAL A 20 12.90 -18.75 35.08
C VAL A 20 11.76 -18.11 34.28
N ARG A 21 10.57 -17.97 34.87
CA ARG A 21 9.44 -17.30 34.20
C ARG A 21 9.70 -15.80 33.99
N GLY A 22 10.32 -15.14 34.99
CA GLY A 22 10.75 -13.75 34.82
C GLY A 22 11.74 -13.58 33.68
N TRP A 23 12.74 -14.45 33.58
CA TRP A 23 13.76 -14.38 32.52
C TRP A 23 13.18 -14.66 31.11
N HIS A 24 12.24 -15.62 31.00
CA HIS A 24 11.52 -15.86 29.74
C HIS A 24 10.66 -14.64 29.35
N ILE A 25 9.97 -14.01 30.29
CA ILE A 25 9.18 -12.80 30.02
C ILE A 25 10.08 -11.64 29.56
N TRP A 26 11.25 -11.45 30.20
CA TRP A 26 12.21 -10.44 29.79
C TRP A 26 12.77 -10.70 28.38
N LYS A 27 13.14 -11.93 28.04
CA LYS A 27 13.56 -12.30 26.69
C LYS A 27 12.47 -12.03 25.65
N LEU A 28 11.22 -12.41 25.94
CA LEU A 28 10.09 -12.13 25.04
C LEU A 28 9.89 -10.64 24.83
N LYS A 29 9.96 -9.83 25.91
CA LYS A 29 9.88 -8.37 25.81
C LYS A 29 11.02 -7.75 24.99
N LEU A 30 12.23 -8.26 25.11
CA LEU A 30 13.38 -7.79 24.32
C LEU A 30 13.25 -8.15 22.83
N VAL A 31 12.73 -9.33 22.52
CA VAL A 31 12.44 -9.74 21.13
C VAL A 31 11.36 -8.84 20.54
N ASP A 32 10.28 -8.58 21.28
CA ASP A 32 9.22 -7.68 20.84
C ASP A 32 9.72 -6.24 20.63
N ALA A 33 10.55 -5.73 21.56
CA ALA A 33 11.16 -4.41 21.40
C ALA A 33 12.02 -4.30 20.13
N ARG A 34 12.85 -5.33 19.85
CA ARG A 34 13.64 -5.38 18.63
C ARG A 34 12.74 -5.31 17.37
N LEU A 35 11.65 -6.07 17.35
CA LEU A 35 10.72 -6.08 16.23
C LEU A 35 10.11 -4.68 16.01
N TYR A 36 9.72 -3.98 17.09
CA TYR A 36 9.16 -2.63 17.00
C TYR A 36 10.17 -1.61 16.47
N PHE A 37 11.41 -1.64 16.94
CA PHE A 37 12.47 -0.77 16.38
C PHE A 37 12.74 -1.06 14.91
N VAL A 38 12.81 -2.33 14.53
CA VAL A 38 13.01 -2.72 13.13
C VAL A 38 11.80 -2.30 12.28
N SER A 39 10.58 -2.36 12.82
CA SER A 39 9.40 -1.89 12.07
C SER A 39 9.40 -0.36 11.86
N MET A 40 9.86 0.42 12.83
CA MET A 40 10.07 1.87 12.66
C MET A 40 11.13 2.15 11.57
N PHE A 41 12.20 1.36 11.53
CA PHE A 41 13.22 1.47 10.48
C PHE A 41 12.65 1.10 9.09
N VAL A 42 11.79 0.06 9.02
CA VAL A 42 11.02 -0.24 7.79
C VAL A 42 10.17 0.96 7.38
N GLY A 43 9.51 1.60 8.34
CA GLY A 43 8.71 2.81 8.11
C GLY A 43 9.54 3.95 7.52
N LEU A 44 10.72 4.21 8.09
CA LEU A 44 11.65 5.23 7.61
C LEU A 44 12.08 4.97 6.15
N LEU A 45 12.57 3.77 5.87
CA LEU A 45 13.01 3.40 4.52
C LEU A 45 11.84 3.41 3.52
N THR A 46 10.66 2.95 3.95
CA THR A 46 9.47 2.99 3.09
C THR A 46 9.07 4.43 2.78
N GLY A 47 9.08 5.33 3.76
CA GLY A 47 8.83 6.77 3.56
C GLY A 47 9.81 7.38 2.56
N LEU A 48 11.12 7.10 2.73
CA LEU A 48 12.18 7.58 1.83
C LEU A 48 12.02 7.09 0.37
N VAL A 49 11.43 5.92 0.14
CA VAL A 49 11.16 5.40 -1.21
C VAL A 49 9.80 5.90 -1.73
N ALA A 50 8.79 5.96 -0.88
CA ALA A 50 7.45 6.37 -1.27
C ALA A 50 7.35 7.86 -1.62
N VAL A 51 8.08 8.72 -0.91
CA VAL A 51 8.08 10.17 -1.17
C VAL A 51 8.54 10.50 -2.59
N PRO A 52 9.71 10.06 -3.08
CA PRO A 52 10.11 10.27 -4.48
C PRO A 52 9.11 9.66 -5.48
N TYR A 53 8.52 8.50 -5.16
CA TYR A 53 7.51 7.88 -5.99
C TYR A 53 6.30 8.80 -6.19
N HIS A 54 5.73 9.33 -5.11
CA HIS A 54 4.58 10.24 -5.16
C HIS A 54 4.92 11.58 -5.79
N TYR A 55 6.12 12.11 -5.51
CA TYR A 55 6.59 13.36 -6.12
C TYR A 55 6.71 13.24 -7.64
N LEU A 56 7.30 12.15 -8.12
CA LEU A 56 7.44 11.90 -9.55
C LEU A 56 6.09 11.70 -10.24
N LEU A 57 5.14 10.99 -9.60
CA LEU A 57 3.78 10.85 -10.13
C LEU A 57 3.10 12.21 -10.27
N TYR A 58 3.19 13.07 -9.24
CA TYR A 58 2.63 14.41 -9.27
C TYR A 58 3.28 15.28 -10.35
N TYR A 59 4.61 15.30 -10.41
CA TYR A 59 5.36 16.07 -11.39
C TYR A 59 5.02 15.67 -12.84
N LEU A 60 4.99 14.38 -13.13
CA LEU A 60 4.66 13.86 -14.47
C LEU A 60 3.21 14.12 -14.87
N PHE A 61 2.29 14.08 -13.90
CA PHE A 61 0.91 14.49 -14.14
C PHE A 61 0.82 15.96 -14.59
N HIS A 62 1.50 16.86 -13.87
CA HIS A 62 1.52 18.29 -14.23
C HIS A 62 2.23 18.55 -15.55
N LEU A 63 3.33 17.87 -15.85
CA LEU A 63 3.98 17.96 -17.14
C LEU A 63 3.04 17.58 -18.29
N ARG A 64 2.33 16.48 -18.12
CA ARG A 64 1.39 16.00 -19.13
C ARG A 64 0.21 16.95 -19.31
N SER A 65 -0.42 17.39 -18.23
CA SER A 65 -1.54 18.35 -18.28
C SER A 65 -1.11 19.69 -18.90
N GLY A 66 0.07 20.19 -18.53
CA GLY A 66 0.65 21.39 -19.12
C GLY A 66 0.92 21.24 -20.61
N PHE A 67 1.39 20.08 -21.05
CA PHE A 67 1.59 19.79 -22.48
C PHE A 67 0.28 19.84 -23.27
N PHE A 68 -0.79 19.25 -22.74
CA PHE A 68 -2.12 19.33 -23.37
C PHE A 68 -2.67 20.75 -23.42
N ALA A 69 -2.43 21.52 -22.35
CA ALA A 69 -2.85 22.93 -22.29
C ALA A 69 -2.16 23.80 -23.35
N SER A 70 -0.87 23.58 -23.56
CA SER A 70 -0.08 24.37 -24.50
C SER A 70 -0.24 23.93 -25.97
N HIS A 71 -0.75 22.71 -26.20
CA HIS A 71 -0.87 22.12 -27.54
C HIS A 71 -2.29 21.59 -27.80
N PRO A 72 -3.31 22.45 -27.91
CA PRO A 72 -4.71 22.03 -28.06
C PRO A 72 -5.05 21.43 -29.43
N ALA A 73 -4.14 21.51 -30.42
CA ALA A 73 -4.39 20.99 -31.76
C ALA A 73 -4.43 19.46 -31.78
N TRP A 74 -5.44 18.89 -32.44
CA TRP A 74 -5.72 17.44 -32.43
C TRP A 74 -4.55 16.58 -32.94
N TYR A 75 -3.71 17.08 -33.84
CA TYR A 75 -2.58 16.32 -34.36
C TYR A 75 -1.48 16.02 -33.32
N TRP A 76 -1.40 16.77 -32.23
CA TRP A 76 -0.49 16.47 -31.11
C TRP A 76 -0.91 15.24 -30.30
N HIS A 77 -2.16 14.82 -30.40
CA HIS A 77 -2.62 13.60 -29.74
C HIS A 77 -2.05 12.32 -30.35
N ILE A 78 -1.69 12.34 -31.63
CA ILE A 78 -1.13 11.16 -32.32
C ILE A 78 0.25 10.78 -31.77
N PRO A 79 1.28 11.67 -31.76
CA PRO A 79 2.59 11.35 -31.22
C PRO A 79 2.52 11.01 -29.72
N LEU A 80 1.66 11.69 -28.96
CA LEU A 80 1.50 11.40 -27.55
C LEU A 80 0.88 10.00 -27.31
N PHE A 81 -0.08 9.61 -28.12
CA PHE A 81 -0.65 8.26 -28.10
C PHE A 81 0.40 7.20 -28.42
N LEU A 82 1.18 7.40 -29.47
CA LEU A 82 2.25 6.48 -29.87
C LEU A 82 3.32 6.36 -28.77
N PHE A 83 3.69 7.46 -28.15
CA PHE A 83 4.62 7.49 -27.02
C PHE A 83 4.06 6.71 -25.81
N SER A 84 2.81 6.98 -25.43
CA SER A 84 2.12 6.26 -24.36
C SER A 84 2.02 4.77 -24.63
N TRP A 85 1.71 4.39 -25.88
CA TRP A 85 1.66 3.00 -26.30
C TRP A 85 3.02 2.32 -26.19
N GLY A 86 4.10 2.97 -26.67
CA GLY A 86 5.47 2.46 -26.53
C GLY A 86 5.88 2.21 -25.08
N ILE A 87 5.56 3.15 -24.19
CA ILE A 87 5.78 2.98 -22.74
C ILE A 87 5.05 1.73 -22.23
N LEU A 88 3.80 1.54 -22.62
CA LEU A 88 3.01 0.42 -22.11
C LEU A 88 3.48 -0.92 -22.66
N VAL A 89 3.96 -0.97 -23.89
CA VAL A 89 4.63 -2.17 -24.43
C VAL A 89 5.87 -2.52 -23.60
N PHE A 90 6.68 -1.52 -23.24
CA PHE A 90 7.83 -1.72 -22.35
C PHE A 90 7.43 -2.21 -20.96
N VAL A 91 6.42 -1.60 -20.35
CA VAL A 91 5.91 -2.03 -19.03
C VAL A 91 5.36 -3.46 -19.09
N MET A 92 4.66 -3.82 -20.15
CA MET A 92 4.15 -5.19 -20.35
C MET A 92 5.29 -6.20 -20.51
N TRP A 93 6.35 -5.84 -21.24
CA TRP A 93 7.55 -6.66 -21.31
C TRP A 93 8.18 -6.86 -19.93
N LEU A 94 8.27 -5.79 -19.11
CA LEU A 94 8.79 -5.85 -17.75
C LEU A 94 7.94 -6.76 -16.86
N VAL A 95 6.61 -6.65 -16.95
CA VAL A 95 5.66 -7.54 -16.24
C VAL A 95 5.81 -9.00 -16.69
N GLY A 96 6.07 -9.22 -17.98
CA GLY A 96 6.35 -10.57 -18.50
C GLY A 96 7.59 -11.21 -17.87
N LYS A 97 8.62 -10.41 -17.58
CA LYS A 97 9.83 -10.86 -16.87
C LYS A 97 9.60 -11.04 -15.35
N MET A 98 8.77 -10.22 -14.76
CA MET A 98 8.50 -10.19 -13.32
C MET A 98 6.98 -10.14 -13.04
N PRO A 99 6.27 -11.27 -13.09
CA PRO A 99 4.80 -11.28 -13.00
C PRO A 99 4.23 -10.66 -11.72
N LEU A 100 5.00 -10.67 -10.62
CA LEU A 100 4.57 -10.11 -9.34
C LEU A 100 4.42 -8.59 -9.33
N ILE A 101 5.09 -7.87 -10.23
CA ILE A 101 4.93 -6.41 -10.33
C ILE A 101 3.66 -5.99 -11.06
N GLY A 102 3.02 -6.91 -11.78
CA GLY A 102 1.77 -6.64 -12.49
C GLY A 102 0.59 -6.42 -11.54
N GLY A 103 -0.44 -5.72 -12.02
CA GLY A 103 -1.65 -5.44 -11.25
C GLY A 103 -1.50 -4.40 -10.15
N GLY A 104 -2.52 -4.31 -9.29
CA GLY A 104 -2.65 -3.27 -8.27
C GLY A 104 -1.67 -3.35 -7.09
N GLY A 105 -1.02 -4.50 -6.85
CA GLY A 105 -0.04 -4.66 -5.76
C GLY A 105 -0.61 -5.21 -4.45
N ILE A 106 -1.81 -4.82 -4.04
CA ILE A 106 -2.43 -5.31 -2.79
C ILE A 106 -2.67 -6.83 -2.81
N PRO A 107 -3.24 -7.45 -3.87
CA PRO A 107 -3.42 -8.90 -3.93
C PRO A 107 -2.10 -9.67 -3.88
N GLN A 108 -1.05 -9.16 -4.54
CA GLN A 108 0.28 -9.75 -4.54
C GLN A 108 0.89 -9.71 -3.13
N THR A 109 0.86 -8.55 -2.49
CA THR A 109 1.32 -8.35 -1.11
C THR A 109 0.59 -9.28 -0.15
N ARG A 110 -0.73 -9.38 -0.26
CA ARG A 110 -1.54 -10.32 0.53
C ARG A 110 -1.13 -11.78 0.29
N GLY A 111 -0.85 -12.14 -0.97
CA GLY A 111 -0.38 -13.47 -1.33
C GLY A 111 0.96 -13.82 -0.68
N VAL A 112 1.88 -12.85 -0.59
CA VAL A 112 3.19 -13.04 0.04
C VAL A 112 3.08 -13.13 1.56
N ILE A 113 2.35 -12.23 2.21
CA ILE A 113 2.15 -12.23 3.66
C ILE A 113 1.48 -13.53 4.12
N ASN A 114 0.50 -14.04 3.34
CA ASN A 114 -0.16 -15.32 3.61
C ASN A 114 0.68 -16.55 3.19
N GLY A 115 1.91 -16.37 2.72
CA GLY A 115 2.82 -17.46 2.37
C GLY A 115 2.44 -18.24 1.11
N ARG A 116 1.50 -17.74 0.29
CA ARG A 116 1.08 -18.40 -0.96
C ARG A 116 2.07 -18.19 -2.11
N ILE A 117 2.76 -17.06 -2.09
CA ILE A 117 3.79 -16.67 -3.05
C ILE A 117 4.96 -16.04 -2.28
N THR A 118 6.13 -15.95 -2.92
CA THR A 118 7.32 -15.36 -2.30
C THR A 118 7.99 -14.37 -3.23
N TYR A 119 8.51 -13.28 -2.69
CA TYR A 119 9.39 -12.36 -3.43
C TYR A 119 10.73 -13.03 -3.67
N ARG A 120 11.09 -13.28 -4.93
CA ARG A 120 12.36 -13.89 -5.32
C ARG A 120 13.51 -12.89 -5.19
N HIS A 121 13.37 -11.75 -5.83
CA HIS A 121 14.34 -10.66 -5.89
C HIS A 121 13.70 -9.33 -5.45
N PRO A 122 13.41 -9.15 -4.15
CA PRO A 122 12.57 -8.03 -3.67
C PRO A 122 13.12 -6.66 -4.04
N PHE A 123 14.44 -6.47 -4.14
CA PHE A 123 15.02 -5.19 -4.56
C PHE A 123 14.73 -4.90 -6.04
N ILE A 124 14.99 -5.87 -6.93
CA ILE A 124 14.76 -5.70 -8.38
C ILE A 124 13.26 -5.55 -8.66
N GLU A 125 12.43 -6.36 -8.00
CA GLU A 125 10.97 -6.29 -8.09
C GLU A 125 10.44 -4.94 -7.60
N MET A 126 11.00 -4.40 -6.50
CA MET A 126 10.67 -3.06 -5.97
C MET A 126 10.99 -1.96 -6.97
N VAL A 127 12.22 -1.95 -7.51
CA VAL A 127 12.66 -0.95 -8.52
C VAL A 127 11.80 -1.06 -9.78
N SER A 128 11.54 -2.29 -10.24
CA SER A 128 10.68 -2.53 -11.41
C SER A 128 9.24 -2.09 -11.19
N LYS A 129 8.69 -2.29 -9.99
CA LYS A 129 7.36 -1.78 -9.62
C LYS A 129 7.33 -0.26 -9.56
N PHE A 130 8.35 0.35 -8.99
CA PHE A 130 8.52 1.80 -8.90
C PHE A 130 8.56 2.42 -10.30
N VAL A 131 9.47 1.96 -11.15
CA VAL A 131 9.63 2.47 -12.53
C VAL A 131 8.39 2.17 -13.39
N GLY A 132 7.90 0.93 -13.36
CA GLY A 132 6.71 0.51 -14.11
C GLY A 132 5.46 1.28 -13.71
N GLY A 133 5.29 1.59 -12.41
CA GLY A 133 4.19 2.42 -11.91
C GLY A 133 4.26 3.85 -12.42
N ILE A 134 5.44 4.49 -12.33
CA ILE A 134 5.68 5.85 -12.84
C ILE A 134 5.43 5.92 -14.35
N LEU A 135 5.99 4.99 -15.12
CA LEU A 135 5.84 4.95 -16.56
C LEU A 135 4.38 4.74 -16.98
N SER A 136 3.66 3.82 -16.33
CA SER A 136 2.24 3.58 -16.61
C SER A 136 1.38 4.81 -16.33
N PHE A 137 1.67 5.52 -15.26
CA PHE A 137 0.98 6.76 -14.91
C PHE A 137 1.30 7.88 -15.92
N SER A 138 2.57 8.01 -16.31
CA SER A 138 3.01 8.97 -17.36
C SER A 138 2.36 8.72 -18.71
N ALA A 139 2.13 7.44 -19.05
CA ALA A 139 1.39 7.06 -20.25
C ALA A 139 -0.09 7.47 -20.21
N GLY A 140 -0.59 7.98 -19.09
CA GLY A 140 -1.94 8.48 -18.89
C GLY A 140 -2.97 7.43 -18.51
N LEU A 141 -2.52 6.30 -17.99
CA LEU A 141 -3.43 5.35 -17.39
C LEU A 141 -3.98 5.92 -16.09
N SER A 142 -5.29 5.84 -15.91
CA SER A 142 -5.95 6.17 -14.63
C SER A 142 -5.68 5.07 -13.63
N LEU A 143 -4.51 5.13 -12.98
CA LEU A 143 -4.06 4.16 -11.99
C LEU A 143 -4.00 4.80 -10.61
N GLY A 144 -4.50 4.07 -9.60
CA GLY A 144 -4.32 4.46 -8.20
C GLY A 144 -2.84 4.33 -7.79
N ARG A 145 -2.38 5.27 -6.99
CA ARG A 145 -1.02 5.28 -6.41
C ARG A 145 -0.90 4.39 -5.17
N GLU A 146 -2.03 4.02 -4.58
CA GLU A 146 -2.11 3.33 -3.30
C GLU A 146 -1.57 1.90 -3.37
N GLY A 147 -2.04 1.14 -4.36
CA GLY A 147 -1.64 -0.25 -4.54
C GLY A 147 -0.15 -0.46 -4.76
N PRO A 148 0.48 0.27 -5.69
CA PRO A 148 1.93 0.25 -5.84
C PRO A 148 2.69 0.64 -4.57
N SER A 149 2.21 1.64 -3.81
CA SER A 149 2.84 2.07 -2.55
C SER A 149 2.82 0.98 -1.48
N VAL A 150 1.70 0.27 -1.34
CA VAL A 150 1.58 -0.92 -0.47
C VAL A 150 2.60 -1.99 -0.84
N GLN A 151 2.74 -2.28 -2.12
CA GLN A 151 3.65 -3.31 -2.60
C GLN A 151 5.12 -2.89 -2.45
N ILE A 152 5.46 -1.64 -2.78
CA ILE A 152 6.81 -1.07 -2.58
C ILE A 152 7.19 -1.16 -1.10
N GLY A 153 6.31 -0.73 -0.19
CA GLY A 153 6.54 -0.84 1.24
C GLY A 153 6.72 -2.29 1.70
N SER A 154 5.94 -3.23 1.18
CA SER A 154 6.10 -4.66 1.48
C SER A 154 7.45 -5.22 0.99
N TYR A 155 7.95 -4.77 -0.18
CA TYR A 155 9.30 -5.10 -0.63
C TYR A 155 10.38 -4.58 0.33
N VAL A 156 10.25 -3.34 0.82
CA VAL A 156 11.15 -2.78 1.84
C VAL A 156 11.11 -3.63 3.11
N GLY A 157 9.93 -3.99 3.61
CA GLY A 157 9.77 -4.89 4.75
C GLY A 157 10.45 -6.24 4.53
N SER A 158 10.34 -6.83 3.32
CA SER A 158 11.02 -8.06 2.93
C SER A 158 12.54 -7.91 2.91
N LEU A 159 13.08 -6.81 2.39
CA LEU A 159 14.52 -6.53 2.37
C LEU A 159 15.08 -6.40 3.78
N VAL A 160 14.43 -5.60 4.61
CA VAL A 160 14.85 -5.39 6.00
C VAL A 160 14.77 -6.68 6.80
N SER A 161 13.72 -7.51 6.60
CA SER A 161 13.61 -8.81 7.28
C SER A 161 14.76 -9.77 6.95
N ARG A 162 15.25 -9.75 5.70
CA ARG A 162 16.41 -10.52 5.27
C ARG A 162 17.70 -9.96 5.86
N TRP A 163 17.88 -8.67 5.90
CA TRP A 163 19.05 -7.98 6.45
C TRP A 163 19.21 -8.19 7.95
N THR A 164 18.11 -8.08 8.68
CA THR A 164 18.13 -8.15 10.14
C THR A 164 18.10 -9.56 10.67
N HIS A 165 18.04 -10.58 9.79
CA HIS A 165 17.96 -12.00 10.17
C HIS A 165 16.89 -12.24 11.26
N ILE A 166 15.75 -11.59 11.10
CA ILE A 166 14.64 -11.71 12.03
C ILE A 166 14.03 -13.11 11.96
N LEU A 167 13.39 -13.56 13.04
CA LEU A 167 12.77 -14.89 13.09
C LEU A 167 11.76 -15.05 11.95
N LYS A 168 11.71 -16.24 11.35
CA LYS A 168 10.80 -16.52 10.22
C LYS A 168 9.33 -16.21 10.53
N GLY A 169 8.90 -16.36 11.79
CA GLY A 169 7.57 -15.99 12.24
C GLY A 169 7.29 -14.49 12.22
N GLU A 170 8.32 -13.66 12.35
CA GLU A 170 8.21 -12.19 12.42
C GLU A 170 8.38 -11.50 11.06
N GLN A 171 8.79 -12.24 10.03
CA GLN A 171 8.91 -11.70 8.67
C GLN A 171 7.58 -11.17 8.15
N LYS A 172 6.48 -11.87 8.45
CA LYS A 172 5.13 -11.44 8.04
C LYS A 172 4.76 -10.07 8.61
N GLN A 173 5.09 -9.82 9.88
CA GLN A 173 4.84 -8.54 10.54
C GLN A 173 5.61 -7.41 9.86
N LEU A 174 6.88 -7.63 9.46
CA LEU A 174 7.66 -6.61 8.77
C LEU A 174 7.17 -6.34 7.34
N LEU A 175 6.69 -7.37 6.62
CA LEU A 175 6.06 -7.18 5.32
C LEU A 175 4.76 -6.37 5.46
N ALA A 176 3.94 -6.70 6.46
CA ALA A 176 2.71 -5.97 6.77
C ALA A 176 3.01 -4.53 7.23
N ALA A 177 4.02 -4.35 8.08
CA ALA A 177 4.49 -3.04 8.54
C ALA A 177 4.93 -2.16 7.35
N GLY A 178 5.71 -2.71 6.42
CA GLY A 178 6.09 -2.02 5.19
C GLY A 178 4.90 -1.68 4.31
N ALA A 179 3.96 -2.61 4.14
CA ALA A 179 2.73 -2.38 3.38
C ALA A 179 1.89 -1.21 3.96
N GLY A 180 1.71 -1.20 5.29
CA GLY A 180 1.02 -0.11 5.99
C GLY A 180 1.77 1.20 5.94
N ALA A 181 3.10 1.17 6.04
CA ALA A 181 3.95 2.34 5.89
C ALA A 181 3.84 2.96 4.49
N GLY A 182 3.82 2.13 3.44
CA GLY A 182 3.60 2.60 2.06
C GLY A 182 2.26 3.29 1.87
N LEU A 183 1.21 2.74 2.47
CA LEU A 183 -0.13 3.32 2.44
C LEU A 183 -0.20 4.60 3.29
N ALA A 184 0.45 4.62 4.46
CA ALA A 184 0.51 5.79 5.33
C ALA A 184 1.23 6.97 4.66
N ALA A 185 2.32 6.70 3.93
CA ALA A 185 3.01 7.72 3.14
C ALA A 185 2.15 8.26 2.00
N ALA A 186 1.27 7.42 1.40
CA ALA A 186 0.38 7.82 0.32
C ALA A 186 -0.77 8.74 0.77
N PHE A 187 -1.31 8.50 1.97
CA PHE A 187 -2.51 9.19 2.48
C PHE A 187 -2.25 10.12 3.66
N ALA A 188 -1.05 10.17 4.20
CA ALA A 188 -0.74 10.85 5.47
C ALA A 188 -1.64 10.39 6.64
N ALA A 189 -2.08 9.14 6.62
CA ALA A 189 -3.07 8.57 7.56
C ALA A 189 -2.56 7.26 8.17
N PRO A 190 -1.62 7.29 9.14
CA PRO A 190 -0.99 6.08 9.67
C PRO A 190 -1.96 5.13 10.38
N LEU A 191 -2.94 5.66 11.13
CA LEU A 191 -3.92 4.83 11.82
C LEU A 191 -4.85 4.10 10.82
N ALA A 192 -5.43 4.82 9.87
CA ALA A 192 -6.30 4.23 8.86
C ALA A 192 -5.56 3.20 8.00
N SER A 193 -4.32 3.49 7.61
CA SER A 193 -3.47 2.59 6.84
C SER A 193 -3.17 1.30 7.59
N SER A 194 -2.92 1.37 8.90
CA SER A 194 -2.71 0.20 9.76
C SER A 194 -3.95 -0.67 9.83
N LEU A 195 -5.13 -0.07 10.01
CA LEU A 195 -6.40 -0.79 10.06
C LEU A 195 -6.71 -1.48 8.73
N ILE A 196 -6.48 -0.80 7.59
CA ILE A 196 -6.69 -1.39 6.26
C ILE A 196 -5.79 -2.62 6.05
N VAL A 197 -4.53 -2.57 6.49
CA VAL A 197 -3.60 -3.70 6.36
C VAL A 197 -4.03 -4.87 7.23
N ILE A 198 -4.44 -4.62 8.47
CA ILE A 198 -4.91 -5.66 9.40
C ILE A 198 -6.18 -6.33 8.85
N GLU A 199 -7.14 -5.53 8.41
CA GLU A 199 -8.42 -6.03 7.88
C GLU A 199 -8.26 -6.75 6.55
N SER A 200 -7.58 -6.10 5.59
CA SER A 200 -7.56 -6.57 4.20
C SER A 200 -6.48 -7.60 3.91
N ILE A 201 -5.38 -7.58 4.64
CA ILE A 201 -4.19 -8.39 4.35
C ILE A 201 -4.05 -9.55 5.34
N GLU A 202 -4.12 -9.29 6.63
CA GLU A 202 -3.76 -10.28 7.67
C GLU A 202 -4.94 -10.92 8.40
N ARG A 203 -6.15 -10.41 8.26
CA ARG A 203 -7.37 -10.95 8.91
C ARG A 203 -7.30 -11.04 10.45
N PHE A 204 -7.02 -9.92 11.13
CA PHE A 204 -7.20 -9.71 12.57
C PHE A 204 -6.42 -10.61 13.56
N ASP A 205 -5.50 -11.49 13.13
CA ASP A 205 -4.99 -12.56 14.00
C ASP A 205 -3.78 -12.20 14.89
N ALA A 206 -3.22 -10.99 14.79
CA ALA A 206 -2.01 -10.69 15.57
C ALA A 206 -1.92 -9.24 16.08
N PRO A 207 -2.07 -9.00 17.40
CA PRO A 207 -1.86 -7.67 18.00
C PRO A 207 -0.46 -7.11 17.72
N LYS A 208 0.56 -7.96 17.55
CA LYS A 208 1.92 -7.54 17.18
C LYS A 208 1.97 -6.89 15.81
N THR A 209 1.22 -7.42 14.83
CA THR A 209 1.15 -6.83 13.48
C THR A 209 0.49 -5.46 13.52
N ALA A 210 -0.54 -5.26 14.32
CA ALA A 210 -1.19 -3.97 14.50
C ALA A 210 -0.19 -2.91 14.99
N ILE A 211 0.58 -3.23 16.04
CA ILE A 211 1.56 -2.32 16.62
C ILE A 211 2.70 -2.03 15.64
N THR A 212 3.28 -3.06 15.01
CA THR A 212 4.38 -2.89 14.05
C THR A 212 3.96 -2.07 12.83
N THR A 213 2.75 -2.31 12.32
CA THR A 213 2.20 -1.59 11.17
C THR A 213 1.91 -0.13 11.52
N LEU A 214 1.37 0.13 12.73
CA LEU A 214 1.11 1.48 13.20
C LEU A 214 2.42 2.27 13.39
N LEU A 215 3.42 1.69 14.06
CA LEU A 215 4.71 2.33 14.28
C LEU A 215 5.41 2.66 12.95
N ALA A 216 5.45 1.70 12.03
CA ALA A 216 6.02 1.92 10.70
C ALA A 216 5.23 2.99 9.92
N GLY A 217 3.89 2.97 10.02
CA GLY A 217 3.01 3.93 9.38
C GLY A 217 3.20 5.36 9.90
N VAL A 218 3.34 5.52 11.23
CA VAL A 218 3.61 6.84 11.85
C VAL A 218 4.92 7.42 11.34
N VAL A 219 6.00 6.62 11.31
CA VAL A 219 7.30 7.07 10.84
C VAL A 219 7.27 7.42 9.35
N ALA A 220 6.66 6.56 8.51
CA ALA A 220 6.55 6.83 7.07
C ALA A 220 5.66 8.04 6.77
N GLY A 221 4.56 8.20 7.49
CA GLY A 221 3.69 9.37 7.40
C GLY A 221 4.41 10.66 7.80
N ALA A 222 5.23 10.63 8.86
CA ALA A 222 6.05 11.76 9.27
C ALA A 222 7.06 12.14 8.19
N VAL A 223 7.74 11.17 7.56
CA VAL A 223 8.66 11.44 6.43
C VAL A 223 7.92 12.04 5.25
N ALA A 224 6.72 11.53 4.93
CA ALA A 224 5.92 12.05 3.82
C ALA A 224 5.43 13.49 4.09
N SER A 225 5.04 13.81 5.32
CA SER A 225 4.56 15.15 5.69
C SER A 225 5.65 16.21 5.66
N MET A 226 6.93 15.84 5.78
CA MET A 226 8.06 16.78 5.61
C MET A 226 8.21 17.30 4.18
N VAL A 227 7.82 16.49 3.19
CA VAL A 227 7.95 16.82 1.76
C VAL A 227 6.63 17.32 1.19
N PHE A 228 5.52 16.77 1.67
CA PHE A 228 4.17 17.18 1.29
C PHE A 228 3.46 17.85 2.48
N PRO A 229 3.80 19.11 2.81
CA PRO A 229 3.24 19.80 3.97
C PRO A 229 1.74 20.12 3.81
N VAL A 230 1.23 20.03 2.59
CA VAL A 230 -0.17 20.38 2.31
C VAL A 230 -1.02 19.12 2.47
N ASN A 231 -1.76 19.08 3.56
CA ASN A 231 -2.91 18.18 3.69
C ASN A 231 -3.94 18.60 2.63
N PRO A 232 -4.27 17.77 1.63
CA PRO A 232 -5.30 18.10 0.65
C PRO A 232 -6.68 18.30 1.28
N TYR A 233 -6.82 17.96 2.56
CA TYR A 233 -8.05 18.13 3.35
C TYR A 233 -8.21 19.53 3.97
N HIS A 234 -7.19 20.41 3.93
CA HIS A 234 -7.32 21.80 4.39
C HIS A 234 -8.11 22.71 3.45
N LEU A 235 -8.55 22.22 2.30
CA LEU A 235 -9.41 22.98 1.38
C LEU A 235 -10.86 23.10 1.85
N ILE A 236 -11.25 22.36 2.88
CA ILE A 236 -12.59 22.40 3.47
C ILE A 236 -12.43 22.84 4.92
N GLU A 237 -12.59 24.13 5.19
CA GLU A 237 -12.73 24.62 6.56
C GLU A 237 -14.08 24.15 7.11
N VAL A 238 -14.06 23.16 7.98
CA VAL A 238 -15.25 22.74 8.74
C VAL A 238 -15.43 23.73 9.88
N THR A 239 -16.20 24.78 9.64
CA THR A 239 -16.54 25.81 10.63
C THR A 239 -17.69 25.43 11.55
N GLU A 240 -18.30 24.26 11.33
CA GLU A 240 -19.47 23.82 12.06
C GLU A 240 -19.14 23.30 13.48
N PRO A 241 -19.92 23.68 14.50
CA PRO A 241 -19.70 23.21 15.86
C PRO A 241 -19.96 21.69 15.97
N VAL A 242 -19.26 21.03 16.92
CA VAL A 242 -19.36 19.57 17.17
C VAL A 242 -20.81 19.09 17.32
N PHE A 243 -21.72 19.94 17.80
CA PHE A 243 -23.15 19.64 17.93
C PHE A 243 -23.85 19.43 16.59
N ALA A 244 -23.39 20.09 15.52
CA ALA A 244 -23.93 19.90 14.18
C ALA A 244 -23.66 18.48 13.62
N PHE A 245 -22.66 17.77 14.13
CA PHE A 245 -22.37 16.39 13.78
C PHE A 245 -23.58 15.47 14.01
N PHE A 246 -24.24 15.57 15.15
CA PHE A 246 -25.43 14.75 15.46
C PHE A 246 -26.61 15.08 14.55
N VAL A 247 -26.81 16.36 14.21
CA VAL A 247 -27.85 16.78 13.26
C VAL A 247 -27.57 16.29 11.85
N GLN A 248 -26.30 16.22 11.47
CA GLN A 248 -25.85 15.76 10.14
C GLN A 248 -25.81 14.24 10.01
N MET A 249 -25.93 13.47 11.10
CA MET A 249 -25.84 12.00 11.09
C MET A 249 -26.81 11.33 10.10
N LYS A 250 -28.00 11.90 9.90
CA LYS A 250 -28.97 11.44 8.90
C LYS A 250 -28.40 11.47 7.47
N TYR A 251 -27.63 12.51 7.15
CA TYR A 251 -27.00 12.61 5.82
C TYR A 251 -25.87 11.58 5.64
N PHE A 252 -25.10 11.30 6.69
CA PHE A 252 -24.11 10.22 6.68
C PHE A 252 -24.74 8.85 6.48
N LEU A 253 -25.90 8.58 7.09
CA LEU A 253 -26.65 7.33 6.87
C LEU A 253 -27.13 7.20 5.43
N ILE A 254 -27.71 8.26 4.87
CA ILE A 254 -28.13 8.30 3.47
C ILE A 254 -26.92 8.06 2.55
N LEU A 255 -25.81 8.78 2.80
CA LEU A 255 -24.57 8.63 2.04
C LEU A 255 -24.03 7.19 2.13
N ALA A 256 -24.05 6.58 3.31
CA ALA A 256 -23.59 5.19 3.51
C ALA A 256 -24.40 4.19 2.67
N VAL A 257 -25.71 4.37 2.59
CA VAL A 257 -26.57 3.53 1.73
C VAL A 257 -26.22 3.72 0.26
N ILE A 258 -26.11 4.97 -0.20
CA ILE A 258 -25.77 5.28 -1.60
C ILE A 258 -24.41 4.69 -1.96
N VAL A 259 -23.40 4.92 -1.13
CA VAL A 259 -22.03 4.41 -1.36
C VAL A 259 -22.01 2.88 -1.36
N SER A 260 -22.80 2.21 -0.49
CA SER A 260 -22.90 0.75 -0.46
C SER A 260 -23.48 0.19 -1.75
N VAL A 261 -24.54 0.80 -2.26
CA VAL A 261 -25.16 0.41 -3.54
C VAL A 261 -24.20 0.64 -4.70
N CYS A 262 -23.56 1.80 -4.77
CA CYS A 262 -22.56 2.14 -5.78
C CYS A 262 -21.35 1.20 -5.72
N GLY A 263 -20.87 0.86 -4.52
CA GLY A 263 -19.75 -0.07 -4.32
C GLY A 263 -20.09 -1.50 -4.80
N LYS A 264 -21.29 -1.97 -4.52
CA LYS A 264 -21.76 -3.27 -5.02
C LYS A 264 -21.88 -3.28 -6.55
N PHE A 265 -22.45 -2.22 -7.13
CA PHE A 265 -22.55 -2.05 -8.58
C PHE A 265 -21.16 -2.03 -9.23
N TYR A 266 -20.22 -1.24 -8.70
CA TYR A 266 -18.84 -1.18 -9.16
C TYR A 266 -18.16 -2.57 -9.12
N SER A 267 -18.26 -3.27 -7.98
CA SER A 267 -17.66 -4.59 -7.82
C SER A 267 -18.25 -5.62 -8.82
N SER A 268 -19.57 -5.62 -9.01
CA SER A 268 -20.24 -6.50 -9.97
C SER A 268 -19.79 -6.20 -11.40
N THR A 269 -19.73 -4.92 -11.77
CA THR A 269 -19.30 -4.46 -13.09
C THR A 269 -17.84 -4.84 -13.35
N MET A 270 -16.93 -4.63 -12.38
CA MET A 270 -15.54 -5.04 -12.49
C MET A 270 -15.37 -6.55 -12.69
N ASN A 271 -16.16 -7.36 -11.98
CA ASN A 271 -16.13 -8.81 -12.16
C ASN A 271 -16.68 -9.22 -13.54
N ALA A 272 -17.76 -8.61 -14.02
CA ALA A 272 -18.27 -8.84 -15.36
C ALA A 272 -17.23 -8.50 -16.44
N PHE A 273 -16.57 -7.34 -16.34
CA PHE A 273 -15.49 -6.96 -17.24
C PHE A 273 -14.31 -7.95 -17.23
N ARG A 274 -13.91 -8.42 -16.05
CA ARG A 274 -12.85 -9.45 -15.93
C ARG A 274 -13.24 -10.73 -16.65
N HIS A 275 -14.48 -11.19 -16.53
CA HIS A 275 -14.96 -12.39 -17.23
C HIS A 275 -15.01 -12.19 -18.74
N VAL A 276 -15.51 -11.05 -19.21
CA VAL A 276 -15.52 -10.71 -20.65
C VAL A 276 -14.10 -10.64 -21.18
N TYR A 277 -13.21 -9.93 -20.49
CA TYR A 277 -11.80 -9.78 -20.88
C TYR A 277 -11.05 -11.12 -20.94
N ALA A 278 -11.35 -12.03 -20.01
CA ALA A 278 -10.76 -13.37 -20.00
C ALA A 278 -11.24 -14.23 -21.19
N LYS A 279 -12.49 -14.05 -21.63
CA LYS A 279 -13.06 -14.78 -22.78
C LYS A 279 -12.59 -14.27 -24.14
N VAL A 280 -12.11 -13.04 -24.21
CA VAL A 280 -11.57 -12.49 -25.47
C VAL A 280 -10.30 -13.23 -25.84
N ASN A 281 -10.39 -14.09 -26.85
CA ASN A 281 -9.29 -14.92 -27.34
C ASN A 281 -8.44 -14.14 -28.36
N SER A 282 -7.84 -13.04 -27.92
CA SER A 282 -6.97 -12.21 -28.76
C SER A 282 -5.55 -12.15 -28.18
N PRO A 283 -4.53 -11.96 -29.02
CA PRO A 283 -3.16 -11.80 -28.56
C PRO A 283 -3.03 -10.67 -27.53
N ALA A 284 -2.10 -10.82 -26.58
CA ALA A 284 -1.92 -9.87 -25.47
C ALA A 284 -1.70 -8.42 -25.96
N TYR A 285 -1.02 -8.23 -27.10
CA TYR A 285 -0.78 -6.90 -27.65
C TYR A 285 -2.08 -6.20 -28.11
N VAL A 286 -3.07 -6.94 -28.65
CA VAL A 286 -4.37 -6.37 -29.05
C VAL A 286 -5.17 -5.93 -27.83
N LYS A 287 -5.20 -6.76 -26.77
CA LYS A 287 -5.83 -6.41 -25.50
C LYS A 287 -5.21 -5.15 -24.89
N ASN A 288 -3.90 -5.01 -25.01
CA ASN A 288 -3.16 -3.86 -24.51
C ASN A 288 -3.48 -2.59 -25.30
N VAL A 289 -3.52 -2.65 -26.63
CA VAL A 289 -3.91 -1.50 -27.47
C VAL A 289 -5.29 -1.00 -27.09
N LEU A 290 -6.27 -1.89 -26.92
CA LEU A 290 -7.63 -1.53 -26.54
C LEU A 290 -7.67 -0.87 -25.15
N SER A 291 -6.94 -1.42 -24.18
CA SER A 291 -6.85 -0.84 -22.82
C SER A 291 -6.23 0.55 -22.83
N VAL A 292 -5.17 0.75 -23.63
CA VAL A 292 -4.51 2.07 -23.83
C VAL A 292 -5.47 3.06 -24.46
N LEU A 293 -6.18 2.65 -25.51
CA LEU A 293 -7.12 3.51 -26.22
C LEU A 293 -8.25 3.99 -25.31
N VAL A 294 -8.84 3.08 -24.53
CA VAL A 294 -9.87 3.42 -23.55
C VAL A 294 -9.32 4.37 -22.49
N ALA A 295 -8.15 4.06 -21.90
CA ALA A 295 -7.53 4.92 -20.89
C ALA A 295 -7.17 6.30 -21.45
N TYR A 296 -6.71 6.36 -22.70
CA TYR A 296 -6.39 7.62 -23.38
C TYR A 296 -7.65 8.48 -23.61
N ILE A 297 -8.76 7.87 -24.06
CA ILE A 297 -10.05 8.56 -24.23
C ILE A 297 -10.53 9.13 -22.88
N ILE A 298 -10.49 8.33 -21.81
CA ILE A 298 -10.85 8.77 -20.46
C ILE A 298 -9.98 9.95 -20.02
N SER A 299 -8.67 9.87 -20.25
CA SER A 299 -7.73 10.96 -19.93
C SER A 299 -8.03 12.26 -20.68
N LEU A 300 -8.45 12.18 -21.94
CA LEU A 300 -8.89 13.35 -22.70
C LEU A 300 -10.17 13.98 -22.14
N MET A 301 -11.08 13.16 -21.65
CA MET A 301 -12.31 13.65 -21.00
C MET A 301 -12.01 14.37 -19.68
N GLN A 302 -11.05 13.88 -18.89
CA GLN A 302 -10.62 14.52 -17.63
C GLN A 302 -9.98 15.89 -17.87
N VAL A 303 -9.06 16.00 -18.85
CA VAL A 303 -8.42 17.28 -19.19
C VAL A 303 -9.46 18.34 -19.58
N LYS A 304 -10.55 17.94 -20.25
CA LYS A 304 -11.64 18.87 -20.61
C LYS A 304 -12.49 19.31 -19.43
N SER A 305 -12.58 18.54 -18.35
CA SER A 305 -13.39 18.87 -17.17
C SER A 305 -12.68 19.84 -16.21
N ASP A 306 -11.36 19.83 -16.15
CA ASP A 306 -10.56 20.70 -15.27
C ASP A 306 -10.45 22.16 -15.78
N TRP A 307 -11.03 22.46 -16.94
CA TRP A 307 -11.05 23.82 -17.56
C TRP A 307 -12.39 24.56 -17.40
N ARG A 308 -13.27 24.08 -16.56
CA ARG A 308 -14.49 24.77 -16.14
C ARG A 308 -14.48 25.01 -14.62
#